data_66dbcb392ff6d686417f6ed40f0c9a5b
#
_entry.id   66dbcb392ff6d686417f6ed40f0c9a5b
#
_cell.length_a   1.000
_cell.length_b   1.000
_cell.length_c   1.000
_cell.angle_alpha   90.00
_cell.angle_beta   90.00
_cell.angle_gamma   90.00
#
_symmetry.space_group_name_H-M   'P 1'
#
loop_
_entity.id
_entity.type
_entity.pdbx_description
1 polymer ?
#
loop_
_entity_poly.entity_id
_entity_poly.type
_entity_poly.pdbx_seq_one_letter_code
_entity_poly.pdbx_strand_id
1 'polypeptide(L)'
;MTWTTPSVPAAGGHALLPHGPLTLGDIVGGAWRVYKARFGLFLKLLLMPFLIMFGATLVFGLVIAAMVLADPRGGQQATPAVIGLGILFYIAMLAISLLVYVYQGRTVIGGIDLATGRANPTSANLAERTRGMLGRVFILMLIAFAASIVLVVALIAVMVPIGMAADSDSGIANGASILLGFVFLTAVYVGAIWFMIKVVYTIPAMAAEGLDAIPSIKRSFQLTKGAFWKTFG
;
A
#
# COMPACT_ATOMS: atom_id res chain seq x y z
N MET A 1 17.21 2.50 30.20
CA MET A 1 16.03 3.38 30.01
C MET A 1 14.80 2.52 30.21
N THR A 2 14.20 2.61 31.40
CA THR A 2 12.96 1.93 31.76
C THR A 2 11.79 2.73 31.18
N TRP A 3 11.10 2.16 30.23
CA TRP A 3 9.85 2.74 29.69
C TRP A 3 8.76 2.57 30.74
N THR A 4 8.45 3.61 31.48
CA THR A 4 7.21 3.66 32.25
C THR A 4 6.08 3.90 31.28
N THR A 5 5.29 2.85 31.01
CA THR A 5 4.01 2.97 30.29
C THR A 5 3.10 3.88 31.10
N PRO A 6 2.60 4.99 30.52
CA PRO A 6 1.60 5.80 31.21
C PRO A 6 0.36 4.94 31.44
N SER A 7 -0.06 4.85 32.72
CA SER A 7 -1.32 4.22 33.10
C SER A 7 -2.48 5.03 32.53
N VAL A 8 -3.01 4.59 31.38
CA VAL A 8 -4.22 5.17 30.81
C VAL A 8 -5.42 4.64 31.62
N PRO A 9 -6.29 5.50 32.18
CA PRO A 9 -7.49 5.05 32.88
C PRO A 9 -8.34 4.22 31.90
N ALA A 10 -8.71 3.02 32.30
CA ALA A 10 -9.61 2.15 31.55
C ALA A 10 -10.98 2.84 31.46
N ALA A 11 -11.27 3.49 30.34
CA ALA A 11 -12.64 3.80 29.98
C ALA A 11 -13.33 2.46 29.71
N GLY A 12 -14.22 2.06 30.57
CA GLY A 12 -14.97 0.82 30.77
C GLY A 12 -15.32 -0.12 29.61
N GLY A 13 -14.41 -0.33 28.67
CA GLY A 13 -14.52 -1.32 27.60
C GLY A 13 -13.63 -2.53 27.90
N HIS A 14 -14.21 -3.72 27.92
CA HIS A 14 -13.41 -4.94 28.03
C HIS A 14 -12.53 -5.09 26.80
N ALA A 15 -11.21 -5.28 27.02
CA ALA A 15 -10.27 -5.59 25.96
C ALA A 15 -10.72 -6.87 25.23
N LEU A 16 -10.80 -6.82 23.89
CA LEU A 16 -11.26 -7.96 23.08
C LEU A 16 -10.16 -9.00 22.85
N LEU A 17 -8.93 -8.66 23.19
CA LEU A 17 -7.76 -9.55 23.06
C LEU A 17 -7.23 -9.94 24.46
N PRO A 18 -6.80 -11.20 24.64
CA PRO A 18 -6.16 -11.65 25.85
C PRO A 18 -4.80 -10.95 26.06
N HIS A 19 -4.42 -10.74 27.34
CA HIS A 19 -3.09 -10.22 27.71
C HIS A 19 -2.12 -11.41 27.77
N GLY A 20 -1.19 -11.49 26.81
CA GLY A 20 -0.18 -12.56 26.76
C GLY A 20 0.30 -12.87 25.31
N PRO A 21 1.14 -13.89 25.17
CA PRO A 21 1.55 -14.34 23.84
C PRO A 21 0.33 -14.88 23.08
N LEU A 22 0.06 -14.26 21.92
CA LEU A 22 -1.10 -14.60 21.09
C LEU A 22 -0.79 -15.80 20.21
N THR A 23 -1.68 -16.78 20.19
CA THR A 23 -1.68 -17.85 19.19
C THR A 23 -2.29 -17.35 17.88
N LEU A 24 -2.07 -18.06 16.77
CA LEU A 24 -2.66 -17.72 15.48
C LEU A 24 -4.20 -17.69 15.55
N GLY A 25 -4.79 -18.63 16.31
CA GLY A 25 -6.23 -18.67 16.58
C GLY A 25 -6.74 -17.44 17.33
N ASP A 26 -5.96 -16.93 18.31
CA ASP A 26 -6.29 -15.71 19.05
C ASP A 26 -6.26 -14.48 18.15
N ILE A 27 -5.28 -14.41 17.21
CA ILE A 27 -5.16 -13.32 16.26
C ILE A 27 -6.36 -13.31 15.31
N VAL A 28 -6.67 -14.44 14.67
CA VAL A 28 -7.78 -14.53 13.71
C VAL A 28 -9.13 -14.35 14.43
N GLY A 29 -9.33 -15.04 15.55
CA GLY A 29 -10.56 -14.92 16.35
C GLY A 29 -10.72 -13.53 16.96
N GLY A 30 -9.62 -12.90 17.38
CA GLY A 30 -9.59 -11.52 17.86
C GLY A 30 -9.95 -10.51 16.77
N ALA A 31 -9.32 -10.62 15.60
CA ALA A 31 -9.64 -9.78 14.44
C ALA A 31 -11.12 -9.88 14.06
N TRP A 32 -11.68 -11.10 14.06
CA TRP A 32 -13.10 -11.33 13.80
C TRP A 32 -14.03 -10.70 14.83
N ARG A 33 -13.68 -10.79 16.13
CA ARG A 33 -14.44 -10.13 17.21
C ARG A 33 -14.42 -8.61 17.07
N VAL A 34 -13.23 -8.03 16.81
CA VAL A 34 -13.05 -6.58 16.56
C VAL A 34 -13.89 -6.14 15.37
N TYR A 35 -13.84 -6.88 14.26
CA TYR A 35 -14.62 -6.59 13.06
C TYR A 35 -16.13 -6.64 13.32
N LYS A 36 -16.63 -7.69 13.99
CA LYS A 36 -18.05 -7.83 14.34
C LYS A 36 -18.54 -6.74 15.30
N ALA A 37 -17.72 -6.32 16.25
CA ALA A 37 -18.09 -5.31 17.25
C ALA A 37 -18.51 -3.98 16.63
N ARG A 38 -17.94 -3.62 15.47
CA ARG A 38 -18.22 -2.38 14.73
C ARG A 38 -18.26 -2.60 13.21
N PHE A 39 -18.95 -3.66 12.81
CA PHE A 39 -19.06 -4.08 11.40
C PHE A 39 -19.37 -2.92 10.45
N GLY A 40 -20.41 -2.14 10.73
CA GLY A 40 -20.81 -1.02 9.88
C GLY A 40 -19.75 0.07 9.74
N LEU A 41 -18.95 0.34 10.79
CA LEU A 41 -17.85 1.29 10.73
C LEU A 41 -16.74 0.78 9.81
N PHE A 42 -16.28 -0.46 10.01
CA PHE A 42 -15.23 -1.05 9.21
C PHE A 42 -15.65 -1.24 7.75
N LEU A 43 -16.90 -1.67 7.53
CA LEU A 43 -17.45 -1.77 6.18
C LEU A 43 -17.46 -0.42 5.49
N LYS A 44 -17.87 0.66 6.16
CA LYS A 44 -17.83 2.01 5.61
C LYS A 44 -16.41 2.47 5.30
N LEU A 45 -15.45 2.21 6.21
CA LEU A 45 -14.05 2.59 6.01
C LEU A 45 -13.39 1.84 4.85
N LEU A 46 -13.78 0.59 4.60
CA LEU A 46 -13.31 -0.23 3.50
C LEU A 46 -14.01 0.12 2.17
N LEU A 47 -15.34 0.26 2.21
CA LEU A 47 -16.17 0.41 1.01
C LEU A 47 -16.03 1.80 0.38
N MET A 48 -15.91 2.87 1.20
CA MET A 48 -15.82 4.25 0.70
C MET A 48 -14.64 4.45 -0.27
N PRO A 49 -13.37 4.14 0.08
CA PRO A 49 -12.28 4.32 -0.85
C PRO A 49 -12.39 3.41 -2.08
N PHE A 50 -12.95 2.20 -1.92
CA PHE A 50 -13.20 1.29 -3.03
C PHE A 50 -14.22 1.87 -4.00
N LEU A 51 -15.35 2.40 -3.53
CA LEU A 51 -16.37 3.01 -4.37
C LEU A 51 -15.85 4.25 -5.10
N ILE A 52 -15.05 5.09 -4.43
CA ILE A 52 -14.41 6.26 -5.06
C ILE A 52 -13.49 5.81 -6.20
N MET A 53 -12.62 4.82 -5.94
CA MET A 53 -11.69 4.29 -6.94
C MET A 53 -12.44 3.64 -8.12
N PHE A 54 -13.45 2.81 -7.83
CA PHE A 54 -14.27 2.16 -8.83
C PHE A 54 -15.03 3.17 -9.69
N GLY A 55 -15.68 4.16 -9.06
CA GLY A 55 -16.39 5.23 -9.75
C GLY A 55 -15.49 6.06 -10.66
N ALA A 56 -14.29 6.44 -10.18
CA ALA A 56 -13.32 7.16 -10.99
C ALA A 56 -12.85 6.35 -12.21
N THR A 57 -12.57 5.05 -12.02
CA THR A 57 -12.17 4.16 -13.11
C THR A 57 -13.29 3.98 -14.14
N LEU A 58 -14.54 3.84 -13.67
CA LEU A 58 -15.71 3.69 -14.54
C LEU A 58 -15.95 4.96 -15.37
N VAL A 59 -15.93 6.14 -14.74
CA VAL A 59 -16.06 7.42 -15.44
C VAL A 59 -14.98 7.60 -16.49
N PHE A 60 -13.73 7.33 -16.14
CA PHE A 60 -12.62 7.41 -17.08
C PHE A 60 -12.79 6.43 -18.25
N GLY A 61 -13.16 5.18 -17.96
CA GLY A 61 -13.42 4.16 -19.01
C GLY A 61 -14.52 4.58 -19.96
N LEU A 62 -15.61 5.16 -19.45
CA LEU A 62 -16.70 5.68 -20.28
C LEU A 62 -16.26 6.86 -21.17
N VAL A 63 -15.44 7.78 -20.64
CA VAL A 63 -14.91 8.90 -21.41
C VAL A 63 -14.00 8.40 -22.54
N ILE A 64 -13.09 7.46 -22.27
CA ILE A 64 -12.24 6.86 -23.31
C ILE A 64 -13.09 6.13 -24.35
N ALA A 65 -14.06 5.33 -23.92
CA ALA A 65 -14.96 4.62 -24.84
C ALA A 65 -15.73 5.61 -25.75
N ALA A 66 -16.25 6.70 -25.20
CA ALA A 66 -16.92 7.75 -25.96
C ALA A 66 -16.00 8.41 -26.99
N MET A 67 -14.74 8.69 -26.63
CA MET A 67 -13.75 9.26 -27.56
C MET A 67 -13.42 8.31 -28.70
N VAL A 68 -13.24 7.01 -28.41
CA VAL A 68 -12.97 5.99 -29.43
C VAL A 68 -14.17 5.80 -30.36
N LEU A 69 -15.39 5.84 -29.84
CA LEU A 69 -16.62 5.73 -30.66
C LEU A 69 -16.86 6.98 -31.52
N ALA A 70 -16.47 8.17 -31.04
CA ALA A 70 -16.62 9.41 -31.79
C ALA A 70 -15.64 9.52 -32.97
N ASP A 71 -14.47 8.89 -32.90
CA ASP A 71 -13.47 8.86 -33.97
C ASP A 71 -12.94 7.44 -34.22
N PRO A 72 -13.71 6.59 -34.91
CA PRO A 72 -13.33 5.21 -35.20
C PRO A 72 -12.10 5.06 -36.12
N ARG A 73 -11.70 6.12 -36.83
CA ARG A 73 -10.59 6.12 -37.81
C ARG A 73 -9.27 6.66 -37.18
N GLY A 74 -9.32 7.32 -36.03
CA GLY A 74 -8.16 7.88 -35.34
C GLY A 74 -7.25 6.86 -34.65
N GLY A 75 -7.45 5.57 -34.87
CA GLY A 75 -6.91 4.45 -34.09
C GLY A 75 -5.41 4.18 -34.18
N GLN A 76 -4.58 5.02 -34.82
CA GLN A 76 -3.12 4.77 -34.87
C GLN A 76 -2.25 5.87 -34.25
N GLN A 77 -2.82 7.01 -33.91
CA GLN A 77 -2.07 8.04 -33.17
C GLN A 77 -2.88 8.48 -31.96
N ALA A 78 -2.32 8.24 -30.77
CA ALA A 78 -2.88 8.79 -29.55
C ALA A 78 -2.97 10.31 -29.70
N THR A 79 -4.21 10.85 -29.86
CA THR A 79 -4.39 12.29 -30.01
C THR A 79 -3.90 12.99 -28.72
N PRO A 80 -3.38 14.22 -28.80
CA PRO A 80 -2.96 14.98 -27.63
C PRO A 80 -4.03 15.03 -26.51
N ALA A 81 -5.31 14.98 -26.91
CA ALA A 81 -6.44 14.91 -25.99
C ALA A 81 -6.46 13.60 -25.17
N VAL A 82 -6.20 12.46 -25.77
CA VAL A 82 -6.13 11.16 -25.08
C VAL A 82 -4.95 11.13 -24.11
N ILE A 83 -3.80 11.66 -24.53
CA ILE A 83 -2.61 11.77 -23.66
C ILE A 83 -2.92 12.69 -22.46
N GLY A 84 -3.50 13.87 -22.72
CA GLY A 84 -3.87 14.82 -21.66
C GLY A 84 -4.86 14.22 -20.67
N LEU A 85 -5.88 13.52 -21.16
CA LEU A 85 -6.85 12.82 -20.32
C LEU A 85 -6.19 11.70 -19.50
N GLY A 86 -5.26 10.95 -20.08
CA GLY A 86 -4.49 9.92 -19.38
C GLY A 86 -3.67 10.50 -18.22
N ILE A 87 -3.01 11.63 -18.44
CA ILE A 87 -2.27 12.36 -17.40
C ILE A 87 -3.20 12.81 -16.29
N LEU A 88 -4.33 13.42 -16.64
CA LEU A 88 -5.33 13.89 -15.67
C LEU A 88 -5.87 12.72 -14.82
N PHE A 89 -6.19 11.59 -15.45
CA PHE A 89 -6.61 10.38 -14.76
C PHE A 89 -5.52 9.85 -13.82
N TYR A 90 -4.27 9.82 -14.27
CA TYR A 90 -3.15 9.39 -13.43
C TYR A 90 -3.02 10.26 -12.17
N ILE A 91 -3.11 11.59 -12.32
CA ILE A 91 -3.09 12.54 -11.19
C ILE A 91 -4.27 12.29 -10.25
N ALA A 92 -5.48 12.08 -10.79
CA ALA A 92 -6.66 11.75 -9.99
C ALA A 92 -6.48 10.45 -9.22
N MET A 93 -5.91 9.41 -9.84
CA MET A 93 -5.63 8.13 -9.18
C MET A 93 -4.57 8.25 -8.08
N LEU A 94 -3.56 9.10 -8.25
CA LEU A 94 -2.61 9.42 -7.19
C LEU A 94 -3.30 10.09 -5.99
N ALA A 95 -4.19 11.06 -6.24
CA ALA A 95 -4.94 11.70 -5.17
C ALA A 95 -5.89 10.73 -4.44
N ILE A 96 -6.56 9.83 -5.17
CA ILE A 96 -7.41 8.79 -4.61
C ILE A 96 -6.60 7.80 -3.78
N SER A 97 -5.41 7.40 -4.23
CA SER A 97 -4.54 6.49 -3.47
C SER A 97 -4.08 7.08 -2.13
N LEU A 98 -3.84 8.41 -2.06
CA LEU A 98 -3.60 9.08 -0.77
C LEU A 98 -4.77 8.90 0.19
N LEU A 99 -6.00 9.07 -0.29
CA LEU A 99 -7.21 8.85 0.53
C LEU A 99 -7.31 7.40 1.00
N VAL A 100 -7.04 6.42 0.13
CA VAL A 100 -7.04 4.99 0.49
C VAL A 100 -6.10 4.72 1.67
N TYR A 101 -4.89 5.25 1.65
CA TYR A 101 -3.92 5.08 2.76
C TYR A 101 -4.39 5.74 4.05
N VAL A 102 -5.05 6.90 3.99
CA VAL A 102 -5.64 7.54 5.18
C VAL A 102 -6.76 6.68 5.75
N TYR A 103 -7.62 6.10 4.90
CA TYR A 103 -8.67 5.17 5.34
C TYR A 103 -8.09 3.88 5.95
N GLN A 104 -7.00 3.35 5.41
CA GLN A 104 -6.27 2.24 6.04
C GLN A 104 -5.78 2.63 7.43
N GLY A 105 -5.20 3.82 7.59
CA GLY A 105 -4.79 4.34 8.90
C GLY A 105 -5.95 4.41 9.90
N ARG A 106 -7.11 4.90 9.46
CA ARG A 106 -8.33 4.92 10.30
C ARG A 106 -8.76 3.52 10.73
N THR A 107 -8.70 2.57 9.82
CA THR A 107 -9.04 1.16 10.11
C THR A 107 -8.10 0.58 11.15
N VAL A 108 -6.80 0.85 11.05
CA VAL A 108 -5.79 0.39 12.01
C VAL A 108 -6.03 1.01 13.39
N ILE A 109 -6.21 2.33 13.48
CA ILE A 109 -6.48 3.02 14.76
C ILE A 109 -7.76 2.49 15.39
N GLY A 110 -8.85 2.37 14.61
CA GLY A 110 -10.13 1.85 15.09
C GLY A 110 -10.02 0.40 15.58
N GLY A 111 -9.24 -0.42 14.90
CA GLY A 111 -8.95 -1.79 15.31
C GLY A 111 -8.20 -1.86 16.64
N ILE A 112 -7.16 -1.03 16.80
CA ILE A 112 -6.37 -0.95 18.03
C ILE A 112 -7.25 -0.48 19.21
N ASP A 113 -8.05 0.57 19.02
CA ASP A 113 -8.92 1.10 20.07
C ASP A 113 -9.90 0.04 20.58
N LEU A 114 -10.53 -0.70 19.68
CA LEU A 114 -11.45 -1.80 20.05
C LEU A 114 -10.72 -2.98 20.69
N ALA A 115 -9.57 -3.37 20.13
CA ALA A 115 -8.79 -4.49 20.64
C ALA A 115 -8.28 -4.24 22.07
N THR A 116 -7.90 -2.98 22.37
CA THR A 116 -7.35 -2.56 23.68
C THR A 116 -8.42 -2.02 24.63
N GLY A 117 -9.66 -1.86 24.18
CA GLY A 117 -10.73 -1.25 24.99
C GLY A 117 -10.52 0.25 25.33
N ARG A 118 -9.60 0.93 24.60
CA ARG A 118 -9.24 2.33 24.90
C ARG A 118 -10.34 3.32 24.58
N ALA A 119 -11.05 3.12 23.50
CA ALA A 119 -12.10 4.02 23.04
C ALA A 119 -13.12 3.30 22.18
N ASN A 120 -14.31 3.91 22.06
CA ASN A 120 -15.33 3.48 21.12
C ASN A 120 -15.15 4.28 19.81
N PRO A 121 -14.55 3.71 18.75
CA PRO A 121 -14.20 4.47 17.56
C PRO A 121 -15.44 4.92 16.81
N THR A 122 -15.45 6.19 16.44
CA THR A 122 -16.44 6.79 15.53
C THR A 122 -15.74 7.34 14.30
N SER A 123 -16.43 7.47 13.18
CA SER A 123 -15.85 8.03 11.96
C SER A 123 -15.30 9.45 12.14
N ALA A 124 -15.94 10.26 12.97
CA ALA A 124 -15.50 11.64 13.28
C ALA A 124 -14.20 11.65 14.09
N ASN A 125 -14.12 10.87 15.17
CA ASN A 125 -12.92 10.75 16.01
C ASN A 125 -11.72 10.23 15.20
N LEU A 126 -11.94 9.18 14.39
CA LEU A 126 -10.89 8.64 13.52
C LEU A 126 -10.43 9.65 12.47
N ALA A 127 -11.36 10.45 11.91
CA ALA A 127 -11.02 11.51 10.95
C ALA A 127 -10.16 12.60 11.59
N GLU A 128 -10.46 13.02 12.82
CA GLU A 128 -9.68 14.00 13.56
C GLU A 128 -8.27 13.49 13.85
N ARG A 129 -8.14 12.27 14.36
CA ARG A 129 -6.83 11.65 14.70
C ARG A 129 -5.95 11.40 13.46
N THR A 130 -6.53 11.30 12.27
CA THR A 130 -5.79 11.12 11.00
C THR A 130 -5.64 12.42 10.21
N ARG A 131 -6.03 13.59 10.75
CA ARG A 131 -6.01 14.86 10.01
C ARG A 131 -4.62 15.23 9.45
N GLY A 132 -3.54 14.98 10.21
CA GLY A 132 -2.16 15.21 9.76
C GLY A 132 -1.56 14.10 8.89
N MET A 133 -2.27 12.98 8.71
CA MET A 133 -1.73 11.81 8.03
C MET A 133 -1.58 12.00 6.52
N LEU A 134 -2.42 12.84 5.89
CA LEU A 134 -2.36 13.12 4.44
C LEU A 134 -0.97 13.60 4.00
N GLY A 135 -0.40 14.59 4.68
CA GLY A 135 0.94 15.11 4.35
C GLY A 135 2.03 14.07 4.53
N ARG A 136 1.95 13.27 5.60
CA ARG A 136 2.93 12.18 5.87
C ARG A 136 2.85 11.08 4.81
N VAL A 137 1.65 10.68 4.41
CA VAL A 137 1.41 9.70 3.34
C VAL A 137 1.89 10.26 2.00
N PHE A 138 1.66 11.55 1.72
CA PHE A 138 2.17 12.19 0.52
C PHE A 138 3.70 12.12 0.42
N ILE A 139 4.40 12.45 1.51
CA ILE A 139 5.87 12.31 1.58
C ILE A 139 6.29 10.85 1.36
N LEU A 140 5.59 9.90 1.97
CA LEU A 140 5.84 8.47 1.78
C LEU A 140 5.68 8.07 0.30
N MET A 141 4.64 8.55 -0.37
CA MET A 141 4.43 8.31 -1.81
C MET A 141 5.52 8.93 -2.67
N LEU A 142 6.00 10.14 -2.35
CA LEU A 142 7.14 10.74 -3.06
C LEU A 142 8.41 9.91 -2.91
N ILE A 143 8.69 9.40 -1.70
CA ILE A 143 9.83 8.49 -1.46
C ILE A 143 9.66 7.20 -2.28
N ALA A 144 8.48 6.59 -2.26
CA ALA A 144 8.20 5.38 -3.02
C ALA A 144 8.30 5.62 -4.53
N PHE A 145 7.83 6.77 -5.02
CA PHE A 145 7.94 7.18 -6.42
C PHE A 145 9.39 7.37 -6.84
N ALA A 146 10.20 8.08 -6.05
CA ALA A 146 11.63 8.24 -6.32
C ALA A 146 12.35 6.87 -6.34
N ALA A 147 12.03 6.00 -5.38
CA ALA A 147 12.59 4.64 -5.35
C ALA A 147 12.16 3.81 -6.58
N SER A 148 10.92 3.97 -7.06
CA SER A 148 10.44 3.28 -8.27
C SER A 148 11.14 3.76 -9.53
N ILE A 149 11.44 5.05 -9.66
CA ILE A 149 12.23 5.60 -10.79
C ILE A 149 13.62 4.96 -10.79
N VAL A 150 14.29 4.93 -9.65
CA VAL A 150 15.63 4.31 -9.54
C VAL A 150 15.57 2.84 -9.94
N LEU A 151 14.55 2.11 -9.50
CA LEU A 151 14.36 0.71 -9.86
C LEU A 151 14.13 0.54 -11.37
N VAL A 152 13.27 1.36 -11.97
CA VAL A 152 12.98 1.30 -13.42
C VAL A 152 14.23 1.60 -14.24
N VAL A 153 15.00 2.62 -13.87
CA VAL A 153 16.27 2.96 -14.55
C VAL A 153 17.25 1.80 -14.42
N ALA A 154 17.37 1.20 -13.25
CA ALA A 154 18.23 0.02 -13.04
C ALA A 154 17.79 -1.18 -13.89
N LEU A 155 16.46 -1.43 -13.96
CA LEU A 155 15.89 -2.48 -14.81
C LEU A 155 16.22 -2.23 -16.30
N ILE A 156 16.04 -1.03 -16.79
CA ILE A 156 16.35 -0.65 -18.18
C ILE A 156 17.85 -0.83 -18.45
N ALA A 157 18.71 -0.34 -17.55
CA ALA A 157 20.16 -0.42 -17.69
C ALA A 157 20.67 -1.86 -17.78
N VAL A 158 19.99 -2.82 -17.16
CA VAL A 158 20.34 -4.25 -17.22
C VAL A 158 19.64 -4.97 -18.37
N MET A 159 18.35 -4.71 -18.59
CA MET A 159 17.55 -5.44 -19.58
C MET A 159 17.88 -5.06 -21.02
N VAL A 160 18.23 -3.78 -21.30
CA VAL A 160 18.56 -3.34 -22.65
C VAL A 160 19.81 -4.06 -23.20
N PRO A 161 20.96 -4.12 -22.50
CA PRO A 161 22.13 -4.88 -22.98
C PRO A 161 21.84 -6.38 -23.12
N ILE A 162 21.05 -6.98 -22.21
CA ILE A 162 20.66 -8.38 -22.32
C ILE A 162 19.81 -8.62 -23.57
N GLY A 163 18.84 -7.74 -23.85
CA GLY A 163 18.01 -7.81 -25.05
C GLY A 163 18.85 -7.69 -26.35
N MET A 164 19.77 -6.73 -26.39
CA MET A 164 20.68 -6.56 -27.53
C MET A 164 21.60 -7.77 -27.75
N ALA A 165 22.07 -8.41 -26.68
CA ALA A 165 22.88 -9.61 -26.76
C ALA A 165 22.04 -10.83 -27.18
N ALA A 166 20.76 -10.88 -26.85
CA ALA A 166 19.85 -11.94 -27.28
C ALA A 166 19.51 -11.90 -28.77
N ASP A 167 19.65 -10.72 -29.39
CA ASP A 167 19.40 -10.52 -30.84
C ASP A 167 20.65 -10.82 -31.70
N SER A 168 21.68 -11.43 -31.12
CA SER A 168 22.90 -11.79 -31.84
C SER A 168 22.72 -13.12 -32.60
N ASP A 169 23.39 -13.25 -33.74
CA ASP A 169 23.34 -14.46 -34.60
C ASP A 169 23.96 -15.72 -33.95
N SER A 170 24.63 -15.59 -32.79
CA SER A 170 25.21 -16.72 -32.09
C SER A 170 24.19 -17.36 -31.13
N GLY A 171 23.79 -18.60 -31.38
CA GLY A 171 22.85 -19.34 -30.54
C GLY A 171 23.28 -19.49 -29.08
N ILE A 172 24.59 -19.51 -28.80
CA ILE A 172 25.14 -19.59 -27.44
C ILE A 172 24.93 -18.26 -26.70
N ALA A 173 25.23 -17.10 -27.34
CA ALA A 173 25.03 -15.79 -26.74
C ALA A 173 23.54 -15.52 -26.49
N ASN A 174 22.68 -15.92 -27.39
CA ASN A 174 21.23 -15.82 -27.24
C ASN A 174 20.72 -16.63 -26.04
N GLY A 175 21.08 -17.89 -25.93
CA GLY A 175 20.71 -18.74 -24.79
C GLY A 175 21.21 -18.21 -23.43
N ALA A 176 22.46 -17.75 -23.38
CA ALA A 176 23.05 -17.15 -22.18
C ALA A 176 22.33 -15.87 -21.74
N SER A 177 21.97 -14.99 -22.71
CA SER A 177 21.27 -13.74 -22.44
C SER A 177 19.85 -13.98 -21.89
N ILE A 178 19.12 -14.94 -22.44
CA ILE A 178 17.78 -15.33 -21.95
C ILE A 178 17.89 -15.86 -20.51
N LEU A 179 18.88 -16.71 -20.23
CA LEU A 179 19.09 -17.26 -18.90
C LEU A 179 19.44 -16.15 -17.89
N LEU A 180 20.35 -15.24 -18.23
CA LEU A 180 20.71 -14.10 -17.39
C LEU A 180 19.51 -13.18 -17.13
N GLY A 181 18.70 -12.90 -18.16
CA GLY A 181 17.47 -12.13 -18.03
C GLY A 181 16.48 -12.77 -17.07
N PHE A 182 16.28 -14.09 -17.19
CA PHE A 182 15.38 -14.84 -16.30
C PHE A 182 15.88 -14.81 -14.84
N VAL A 183 17.17 -15.08 -14.61
CA VAL A 183 17.77 -15.04 -13.26
C VAL A 183 17.65 -13.65 -12.65
N PHE A 184 17.93 -12.59 -13.44
CA PHE A 184 17.83 -11.21 -12.97
C PHE A 184 16.39 -10.84 -12.62
N LEU A 185 15.41 -11.13 -13.47
CA LEU A 185 14.00 -10.85 -13.19
C LEU A 185 13.51 -11.61 -11.95
N THR A 186 13.92 -12.87 -11.79
CA THR A 186 13.61 -13.66 -10.60
C THR A 186 14.20 -13.01 -9.33
N ALA A 187 15.45 -12.56 -9.38
CA ALA A 187 16.09 -11.88 -8.25
C ALA A 187 15.38 -10.57 -7.90
N VAL A 188 15.00 -9.78 -8.90
CA VAL A 188 14.21 -8.54 -8.70
C VAL A 188 12.85 -8.85 -8.08
N TYR A 189 12.16 -9.87 -8.56
CA TYR A 189 10.85 -10.28 -8.03
C TYR A 189 10.94 -10.72 -6.57
N VAL A 190 11.92 -11.57 -6.24
CA VAL A 190 12.16 -12.01 -4.85
C VAL A 190 12.55 -10.83 -3.97
N GLY A 191 13.41 -9.94 -4.46
CA GLY A 191 13.78 -8.70 -3.77
C GLY A 191 12.58 -7.78 -3.51
N ALA A 192 11.67 -7.65 -4.48
CA ALA A 192 10.45 -6.87 -4.34
C ALA A 192 9.52 -7.45 -3.27
N ILE A 193 9.30 -8.76 -3.26
CA ILE A 193 8.51 -9.44 -2.21
C ILE A 193 9.16 -9.20 -0.84
N TRP A 194 10.46 -9.40 -0.72
CA TRP A 194 11.18 -9.15 0.53
C TRP A 194 11.01 -7.71 1.01
N PHE A 195 11.13 -6.74 0.10
CA PHE A 195 10.93 -5.32 0.42
C PHE A 195 9.48 -5.03 0.83
N MET A 196 8.48 -5.57 0.12
CA MET A 196 7.05 -5.42 0.48
C MET A 196 6.78 -5.87 1.91
N ILE A 197 7.34 -7.02 2.32
CA ILE A 197 7.20 -7.52 3.69
C ILE A 197 7.83 -6.55 4.69
N LYS A 198 8.99 -5.96 4.34
CA LYS A 198 9.70 -5.00 5.19
C LYS A 198 8.94 -3.69 5.40
N VAL A 199 8.14 -3.24 4.43
CA VAL A 199 7.40 -1.97 4.49
C VAL A 199 5.92 -2.13 4.87
N VAL A 200 5.42 -3.36 5.03
CA VAL A 200 3.99 -3.64 5.28
C VAL A 200 3.44 -2.93 6.53
N TYR A 201 4.28 -2.77 7.56
CA TYR A 201 3.89 -2.08 8.81
C TYR A 201 4.11 -0.57 8.77
N THR A 202 4.54 0.03 7.65
CA THR A 202 4.81 1.48 7.58
C THR A 202 3.54 2.30 7.85
N ILE A 203 2.42 1.98 7.19
CA ILE A 203 1.14 2.67 7.41
C ILE A 203 0.57 2.40 8.81
N PRO A 204 0.51 1.15 9.31
CA PRO A 204 0.16 0.89 10.70
C PRO A 204 1.01 1.65 11.72
N ALA A 205 2.33 1.69 11.57
CA ALA A 205 3.21 2.42 12.48
C ALA A 205 2.97 3.94 12.43
N MET A 206 2.80 4.50 11.22
CA MET A 206 2.45 5.90 11.04
C MET A 206 1.12 6.26 11.72
N ALA A 207 0.11 5.40 11.58
CA ALA A 207 -1.22 5.62 12.11
C ALA A 207 -1.27 5.43 13.63
N ALA A 208 -0.65 4.37 14.16
CA ALA A 208 -0.72 3.99 15.57
C ALA A 208 0.23 4.81 16.45
N GLU A 209 1.45 5.08 15.98
CA GLU A 209 2.51 5.76 16.74
C GLU A 209 2.62 7.25 16.35
N GLY A 210 1.87 7.74 15.37
CA GLY A 210 1.89 9.14 14.90
C GLY A 210 3.21 9.54 14.23
N LEU A 211 3.97 8.57 13.71
CA LEU A 211 5.29 8.77 13.13
C LEU A 211 5.22 9.47 11.76
N ASP A 212 6.29 10.18 11.41
CA ASP A 212 6.49 10.71 10.06
C ASP A 212 6.93 9.59 9.08
N ALA A 213 6.99 9.90 7.78
CA ALA A 213 7.24 8.91 6.71
C ALA A 213 8.53 8.10 6.94
N ILE A 214 9.68 8.77 7.13
CA ILE A 214 10.98 8.09 7.30
C ILE A 214 11.06 7.28 8.62
N PRO A 215 10.68 7.83 9.80
CA PRO A 215 10.58 7.05 11.02
C PRO A 215 9.66 5.84 10.92
N SER A 216 8.53 5.96 10.20
CA SER A 216 7.59 4.84 9.99
C SER A 216 8.21 3.71 9.18
N ILE A 217 8.97 4.02 8.13
CA ILE A 217 9.72 3.03 7.36
C ILE A 217 10.73 2.32 8.27
N LYS A 218 11.55 3.07 9.02
CA LYS A 218 12.52 2.49 9.96
C LYS A 218 11.84 1.60 11.00
N ARG A 219 10.70 2.03 11.53
CA ARG A 219 9.90 1.27 12.49
C ARG A 219 9.38 -0.04 11.87
N SER A 220 8.88 0.00 10.63
CA SER A 220 8.45 -1.20 9.90
C SER A 220 9.58 -2.22 9.74
N PHE A 221 10.78 -1.76 9.39
CA PHE A 221 11.97 -2.62 9.30
C PHE A 221 12.35 -3.23 10.67
N GLN A 222 12.21 -2.48 11.77
CA GLN A 222 12.45 -3.00 13.13
C GLN A 222 11.43 -4.06 13.51
N LEU A 223 10.14 -3.83 13.25
CA LEU A 223 9.06 -4.76 13.58
C LEU A 223 9.18 -6.09 12.81
N THR A 224 9.68 -6.04 11.57
CA THR A 224 9.89 -7.24 10.74
C THR A 224 11.25 -7.91 10.98
N LYS A 225 12.15 -7.29 11.78
CA LYS A 225 13.45 -7.88 12.10
C LYS A 225 13.28 -9.09 13.02
N GLY A 226 13.76 -10.27 12.57
CA GLY A 226 13.65 -11.53 13.31
C GLY A 226 12.27 -12.21 13.24
N ALA A 227 11.26 -11.54 12.68
CA ALA A 227 9.92 -12.09 12.52
C ALA A 227 9.51 -12.24 11.04
N PHE A 228 10.49 -12.21 10.12
CA PHE A 228 10.25 -12.23 8.67
C PHE A 228 9.32 -13.38 8.25
N TRP A 229 9.66 -14.61 8.64
CA TRP A 229 8.87 -15.80 8.28
C TRP A 229 7.49 -15.82 8.95
N LYS A 230 7.37 -15.27 10.17
CA LYS A 230 6.08 -15.14 10.86
C LYS A 230 5.17 -14.06 10.23
N THR A 231 5.77 -13.08 9.55
CA THR A 231 5.04 -12.02 8.84
C THR A 231 4.62 -12.47 7.44
N PHE A 232 5.41 -13.38 6.84
CA PHE A 232 5.17 -13.90 5.49
C PHE A 232 4.09 -15.01 5.47
N GLY A 233 4.06 -15.89 6.47
CA GLY A 233 3.16 -17.05 6.59
C GLY A 233 2.15 -16.90 7.66
#